data_fd929af3d163859cd417924fd5e0657f
#
_entry.id   fd929af3d163859cd417924fd5e0657f
#
_cell.length_a   1.000
_cell.length_b   1.000
_cell.length_c   1.000
_cell.angle_alpha   90.00
_cell.angle_beta   90.00
_cell.angle_gamma   90.00
#
_symmetry.space_group_name_H-M   'P 1'
#
loop_
_entity.id
_entity.type
_entity.pdbx_description
1 polymer ?
#
loop_
_entity_poly.entity_id
_entity_poly.type
_entity_poly.pdbx_seq_one_letter_code
_entity_poly.pdbx_strand_id
1 'polypeptide(L)'
;MVYSSDDKIPVGISACLTGQAVRFNGSHKRSRFCTDVLSDYFNLRPMCPEVAIGMGTPREPIRLVSESPSDESVRAVGVDSPDIDVTDDLRSEAVKVSALNQDLCGFIFMQKSPSCGVFGVKRYLKNGHPEGKASGIFASEFARLNPLLPIEEAGRLNDAAL
;
A
#
# COMPACT_ATOMS: atom_id res chain seq x y z
N MET A 1 25.28 17.78 8.27
CA MET A 1 24.50 17.79 9.53
C MET A 1 23.88 16.41 9.67
N VAL A 2 24.18 15.67 10.73
CA VAL A 2 23.51 14.39 11.00
C VAL A 2 22.36 14.71 11.93
N TYR A 3 21.12 14.63 11.42
CA TYR A 3 19.93 14.75 12.25
C TYR A 3 19.82 13.51 13.15
N SER A 4 19.44 13.70 14.41
CA SER A 4 19.08 12.58 15.27
C SER A 4 17.82 11.89 14.73
N SER A 5 17.57 10.63 15.07
CA SER A 5 16.37 9.90 14.64
C SER A 5 15.08 10.65 15.03
N ASP A 6 15.13 11.39 16.13
CA ASP A 6 13.99 12.13 16.69
C ASP A 6 13.70 13.45 15.96
N ASP A 7 14.68 13.97 15.19
CA ASP A 7 14.54 15.20 14.41
C ASP A 7 14.05 14.96 12.98
N LYS A 8 13.97 13.69 12.54
CA LYS A 8 13.55 13.36 11.17
C LYS A 8 12.04 13.39 11.01
N ILE A 9 11.60 13.85 9.85
CA ILE A 9 10.19 13.94 9.48
C ILE A 9 9.58 12.53 9.37
N PRO A 10 8.50 12.21 10.12
CA PRO A 10 7.88 10.88 10.05
C PRO A 10 7.12 10.66 8.75
N VAL A 11 7.43 9.58 8.04
CA VAL A 11 6.80 9.18 6.79
C VAL A 11 6.47 7.69 6.83
N GLY A 12 5.22 7.36 6.57
CA GLY A 12 4.79 5.97 6.42
C GLY A 12 5.35 5.37 5.13
N ILE A 13 5.61 4.06 5.13
CA ILE A 13 6.10 3.36 3.95
C ILE A 13 5.59 1.92 3.91
N SER A 14 5.26 1.42 2.73
CA SER A 14 4.98 -0.01 2.57
C SER A 14 6.20 -0.84 2.97
N ALA A 15 6.04 -1.75 3.94
CA ALA A 15 7.15 -2.44 4.59
C ALA A 15 8.04 -3.24 3.63
N CYS A 16 7.49 -3.78 2.54
CA CYS A 16 8.27 -4.49 1.53
C CYS A 16 9.32 -3.59 0.84
N LEU A 17 9.10 -2.27 0.81
CA LEU A 17 10.04 -1.30 0.24
C LEU A 17 11.27 -1.08 1.12
N THR A 18 11.18 -1.38 2.41
CA THR A 18 12.33 -1.31 3.33
C THR A 18 13.15 -2.59 3.39
N GLY A 19 12.77 -3.61 2.62
CA GLY A 19 13.46 -4.90 2.60
C GLY A 19 12.83 -5.96 3.51
N GLN A 20 11.70 -5.68 4.15
CA GLN A 20 10.98 -6.68 4.92
C GLN A 20 10.33 -7.72 3.99
N ALA A 21 10.50 -9.00 4.32
CA ALA A 21 10.00 -10.14 3.54
C ALA A 21 8.49 -10.38 3.80
N VAL A 22 7.66 -9.38 3.54
CA VAL A 22 6.22 -9.36 3.86
C VAL A 22 5.29 -9.47 2.66
N ARG A 23 5.85 -9.65 1.46
CA ARG A 23 5.02 -9.88 0.26
C ARG A 23 4.38 -11.27 0.31
N PHE A 24 3.31 -11.44 -0.49
CA PHE A 24 2.53 -12.69 -0.54
C PHE A 24 3.39 -13.96 -0.73
N ASN A 25 4.49 -13.86 -1.46
CA ASN A 25 5.42 -14.95 -1.74
C ASN A 25 6.62 -15.01 -0.77
N GLY A 26 6.60 -14.27 0.34
CA GLY A 26 7.70 -14.21 1.29
C GLY A 26 8.92 -13.42 0.81
N SER A 27 8.78 -12.62 -0.24
CA SER A 27 9.85 -11.74 -0.74
C SER A 27 9.68 -10.29 -0.28
N HIS A 28 10.59 -9.45 -0.71
CA HIS A 28 10.54 -7.99 -0.54
C HIS A 28 10.70 -7.26 -1.87
N LYS A 29 10.54 -5.95 -1.86
CA LYS A 29 10.79 -5.03 -2.98
C LYS A 29 11.59 -3.82 -2.49
N ARG A 30 12.70 -4.06 -1.80
CA ARG A 30 13.53 -2.99 -1.25
C ARG A 30 13.81 -1.92 -2.31
N SER A 31 13.46 -0.69 -2.00
CA SER A 31 13.80 0.49 -2.77
C SER A 31 15.06 1.10 -2.18
N ARG A 32 16.18 1.04 -2.92
CA ARG A 32 17.43 1.67 -2.48
C ARG A 32 17.28 3.18 -2.32
N PHE A 33 16.50 3.82 -3.17
CA PHE A 33 16.22 5.24 -3.02
C PHE A 33 15.56 5.55 -1.66
N CYS A 34 14.57 4.75 -1.26
CA CYS A 34 13.93 4.94 0.04
C CYS A 34 14.89 4.63 1.20
N THR A 35 15.61 3.49 1.16
CA THR A 35 16.42 3.01 2.27
C THR A 35 17.79 3.68 2.40
N ASP A 36 18.37 4.13 1.30
CA ASP A 36 19.76 4.60 1.25
C ASP A 36 19.84 6.13 1.05
N VAL A 37 18.75 6.78 0.62
CA VAL A 37 18.68 8.22 0.40
C VAL A 37 17.64 8.88 1.29
N LEU A 38 16.36 8.48 1.17
CA LEU A 38 15.28 9.14 1.91
C LEU A 38 15.37 8.91 3.43
N SER A 39 15.91 7.79 3.88
CA SER A 39 16.13 7.49 5.29
C SER A 39 17.11 8.47 5.99
N ASP A 40 17.91 9.22 5.23
CA ASP A 40 18.76 10.26 5.81
C ASP A 40 17.96 11.47 6.29
N TYR A 41 16.81 11.73 5.67
CA TYR A 41 15.95 12.89 5.92
C TYR A 41 14.66 12.55 6.66
N PHE A 42 14.14 11.34 6.44
CA PHE A 42 12.85 10.89 6.97
C PHE A 42 12.99 9.75 7.97
N ASN A 43 12.15 9.77 8.99
CA ASN A 43 11.90 8.62 9.84
C ASN A 43 10.87 7.73 9.15
N LEU A 44 11.34 6.73 8.42
CA LEU A 44 10.48 5.81 7.66
C LEU A 44 9.83 4.81 8.62
N ARG A 45 8.49 4.80 8.69
CA ARG A 45 7.69 3.88 9.50
C ARG A 45 7.08 2.79 8.61
N PRO A 46 7.65 1.58 8.58
CA PRO A 46 7.18 0.52 7.70
C PRO A 46 5.86 -0.09 8.19
N MET A 47 4.94 -0.29 7.26
CA MET A 47 3.62 -0.88 7.51
C MET A 47 3.27 -1.85 6.38
N CYS A 48 2.69 -3.01 6.72
CA CYS A 48 2.13 -3.95 5.76
C CYS A 48 0.67 -4.25 6.15
N PRO A 49 -0.32 -3.68 5.45
CA PRO A 49 -1.73 -3.87 5.80
C PRO A 49 -2.17 -5.32 5.70
N GLU A 50 -1.69 -6.09 4.74
CA GLU A 50 -2.06 -7.49 4.58
C GLU A 50 -1.55 -8.37 5.74
N VAL A 51 -0.34 -8.13 6.21
CA VAL A 51 0.18 -8.81 7.42
C VAL A 51 -0.57 -8.36 8.66
N ALA A 52 -0.86 -7.06 8.78
CA ALA A 52 -1.56 -6.49 9.94
C ALA A 52 -2.98 -7.06 10.12
N ILE A 53 -3.68 -7.37 9.04
CA ILE A 53 -5.01 -8.02 9.11
C ILE A 53 -4.95 -9.55 9.29
N GLY A 54 -3.75 -10.12 9.45
CA GLY A 54 -3.57 -11.53 9.79
C GLY A 54 -3.46 -12.49 8.61
N MET A 55 -3.21 -12.02 7.39
CA MET A 55 -3.08 -12.89 6.23
C MET A 55 -1.82 -13.77 6.26
N GLY A 56 -0.81 -13.39 7.06
CA GLY A 56 0.44 -14.14 7.18
C GLY A 56 1.41 -13.96 6.00
N THR A 57 2.52 -14.69 6.04
CA THR A 57 3.55 -14.72 4.99
C THR A 57 4.21 -16.10 4.96
N PRO A 58 4.25 -16.84 3.86
CA PRO A 58 3.57 -16.53 2.59
C PRO A 58 2.05 -16.62 2.67
N ARG A 59 1.36 -16.08 1.69
CA ARG A 59 -0.10 -16.10 1.60
C ARG A 59 -0.58 -16.16 0.16
N GLU A 60 -1.83 -16.49 -0.02
CA GLU A 60 -2.50 -16.36 -1.31
C GLU A 60 -2.48 -14.90 -1.79
N PRO A 61 -2.16 -14.63 -3.07
CA PRO A 61 -2.29 -13.31 -3.63
C PRO A 61 -3.76 -12.88 -3.70
N ILE A 62 -3.99 -11.59 -3.51
CA ILE A 62 -5.30 -10.96 -3.70
C ILE A 62 -5.33 -10.12 -4.98
N ARG A 63 -6.52 -9.84 -5.48
CA ARG A 63 -6.75 -8.96 -6.63
C ARG A 63 -7.97 -8.07 -6.42
N LEU A 64 -8.02 -6.95 -7.15
CA LEU A 64 -9.19 -6.07 -7.15
C LEU A 64 -10.23 -6.58 -8.15
N VAL A 65 -11.48 -6.74 -7.71
CA VAL A 65 -12.59 -7.23 -8.51
C VAL A 65 -13.78 -6.29 -8.42
N SER A 66 -14.45 -6.05 -9.55
CA SER A 66 -15.73 -5.33 -9.67
C SER A 66 -16.81 -6.23 -10.25
N GLU A 67 -18.07 -5.88 -9.99
CA GLU A 67 -19.23 -6.62 -10.49
C GLU A 67 -19.40 -6.46 -12.01
N SER A 68 -19.17 -5.24 -12.52
CA SER A 68 -19.33 -4.91 -13.94
C SER A 68 -18.31 -3.85 -14.36
N PRO A 69 -18.12 -3.62 -15.68
CA PRO A 69 -17.24 -2.57 -16.20
C PRO A 69 -17.59 -1.16 -15.72
N SER A 70 -18.87 -0.89 -15.52
CA SER A 70 -19.39 0.41 -15.07
C SER A 70 -19.37 0.57 -13.54
N ASP A 71 -19.10 -0.49 -12.80
CA ASP A 71 -19.02 -0.45 -11.34
C ASP A 71 -17.62 0.01 -10.93
N GLU A 72 -17.52 1.21 -10.39
CA GLU A 72 -16.26 1.77 -9.87
C GLU A 72 -15.88 1.21 -8.50
N SER A 73 -16.81 0.54 -7.81
CA SER A 73 -16.50 -0.12 -6.55
C SER A 73 -15.62 -1.34 -6.79
N VAL A 74 -14.69 -1.56 -5.88
CA VAL A 74 -13.79 -2.70 -5.94
C VAL A 74 -13.74 -3.43 -4.62
N ARG A 75 -13.55 -4.75 -4.70
CA ARG A 75 -13.28 -5.62 -3.56
C ARG A 75 -11.92 -6.30 -3.75
N ALA A 76 -11.20 -6.48 -2.66
CA ALA A 76 -9.94 -7.22 -2.62
C ALA A 76 -10.23 -8.67 -2.23
N VAL A 77 -10.10 -9.58 -3.18
CA VAL A 77 -10.43 -11.00 -2.98
C VAL A 77 -9.25 -11.90 -3.33
N GLY A 78 -9.23 -13.11 -2.78
CA GLY A 78 -8.24 -14.13 -3.11
C GLY A 78 -8.27 -14.47 -4.61
N VAL A 79 -7.11 -14.73 -5.19
CA VAL A 79 -6.99 -15.11 -6.61
C VAL A 79 -7.50 -16.54 -6.83
N ASP A 80 -7.08 -17.46 -5.97
CA ASP A 80 -7.43 -18.87 -6.04
C ASP A 80 -8.69 -19.19 -5.20
N SER A 81 -8.95 -18.40 -4.16
CA SER A 81 -10.07 -18.53 -3.23
C SER A 81 -10.92 -17.27 -3.22
N PRO A 82 -11.80 -17.04 -4.21
CA PRO A 82 -12.59 -15.79 -4.33
C PRO A 82 -13.53 -15.53 -3.13
N ASP A 83 -13.82 -16.54 -2.32
CA ASP A 83 -14.60 -16.39 -1.08
C ASP A 83 -13.82 -15.67 0.04
N ILE A 84 -12.50 -15.62 -0.07
CA ILE A 84 -11.66 -14.81 0.80
C ILE A 84 -11.76 -13.36 0.33
N ASP A 85 -12.50 -12.55 1.09
CA ASP A 85 -12.67 -11.12 0.84
C ASP A 85 -12.12 -10.34 2.03
N VAL A 86 -11.05 -9.58 1.79
CA VAL A 86 -10.33 -8.81 2.82
C VAL A 86 -10.59 -7.31 2.71
N THR A 87 -11.57 -6.89 1.93
CA THR A 87 -11.86 -5.48 1.65
C THR A 87 -12.12 -4.69 2.93
N ASP A 88 -13.01 -5.20 3.77
CA ASP A 88 -13.42 -4.46 4.96
C ASP A 88 -12.34 -4.50 6.06
N ASP A 89 -11.56 -5.57 6.12
CA ASP A 89 -10.39 -5.65 7.01
C ASP A 89 -9.30 -4.63 6.61
N LEU A 90 -9.01 -4.51 5.31
CA LEU A 90 -8.05 -3.52 4.80
C LEU A 90 -8.52 -2.08 5.03
N ARG A 91 -9.82 -1.80 4.90
CA ARG A 91 -10.40 -0.49 5.25
C ARG A 91 -10.29 -0.20 6.74
N SER A 92 -10.63 -1.18 7.58
CA SER A 92 -10.51 -1.06 9.03
C SER A 92 -9.08 -0.83 9.47
N GLU A 93 -8.10 -1.49 8.84
CA GLU A 93 -6.69 -1.25 9.09
C GLU A 93 -6.25 0.16 8.70
N ALA A 94 -6.76 0.71 7.60
CA ALA A 94 -6.49 2.10 7.21
C ALA A 94 -7.01 3.10 8.26
N VAL A 95 -8.19 2.88 8.81
CA VAL A 95 -8.76 3.68 9.92
C VAL A 95 -7.85 3.62 11.15
N LYS A 96 -7.43 2.42 11.54
CA LYS A 96 -6.55 2.20 12.69
C LYS A 96 -5.18 2.86 12.51
N VAL A 97 -4.55 2.67 11.35
CA VAL A 97 -3.25 3.27 11.03
C VAL A 97 -3.35 4.79 11.02
N SER A 98 -4.40 5.36 10.43
CA SER A 98 -4.65 6.80 10.42
C SER A 98 -4.78 7.36 11.84
N ALA A 99 -5.53 6.71 12.70
CA ALA A 99 -5.73 7.14 14.09
C ALA A 99 -4.46 7.08 14.94
N LEU A 100 -3.62 6.05 14.73
CA LEU A 100 -2.40 5.84 15.50
C LEU A 100 -1.18 6.62 14.98
N ASN A 101 -1.24 7.20 13.80
CA ASN A 101 -0.10 7.85 13.14
C ASN A 101 -0.48 9.25 12.62
N GLN A 102 -1.11 10.06 13.46
CA GLN A 102 -1.55 11.43 13.10
C GLN A 102 -0.40 12.41 12.87
N ASP A 103 0.79 12.06 13.29
CA ASP A 103 2.02 12.85 13.10
C ASP A 103 2.72 12.58 11.78
N LEU A 104 2.23 11.66 10.95
CA LEU A 104 2.81 11.41 9.63
C LEU A 104 2.72 12.65 8.74
N CYS A 105 3.81 12.94 8.05
CA CYS A 105 3.93 14.02 7.08
C CYS A 105 3.88 13.55 5.63
N GLY A 106 3.75 12.26 5.39
CA GLY A 106 3.61 11.66 4.07
C GLY A 106 3.52 10.13 4.14
N PHE A 107 3.21 9.50 3.00
CA PHE A 107 3.21 8.05 2.88
C PHE A 107 3.74 7.60 1.51
N ILE A 108 4.67 6.63 1.51
CA ILE A 108 5.24 6.03 0.31
C ILE A 108 4.67 4.63 0.14
N PHE A 109 3.89 4.44 -0.91
CA PHE A 109 3.20 3.19 -1.20
C PHE A 109 3.95 2.33 -2.21
N MET A 110 3.79 1.01 -2.08
CA MET A 110 4.18 0.04 -3.09
C MET A 110 3.23 0.10 -4.28
N GLN A 111 3.74 0.35 -5.48
CA GLN A 111 2.95 0.38 -6.71
C GLN A 111 2.37 -0.99 -7.07
N LYS A 112 1.26 -0.99 -7.79
CA LYS A 112 0.56 -2.17 -8.35
C LYS A 112 0.04 -3.18 -7.32
N SER A 113 0.10 -2.85 -6.04
CA SER A 113 -0.43 -3.70 -4.97
C SER A 113 -1.94 -3.48 -4.83
N PRO A 114 -2.76 -4.55 -4.72
CA PRO A 114 -4.20 -4.41 -4.49
C PRO A 114 -4.55 -3.77 -3.13
N SER A 115 -3.62 -3.76 -2.19
CA SER A 115 -3.77 -3.06 -0.91
C SER A 115 -3.18 -1.65 -0.95
N CYS A 116 -1.94 -1.50 -1.46
CA CYS A 116 -1.12 -0.30 -1.30
C CYS A 116 -0.98 0.56 -2.57
N GLY A 117 -1.28 0.03 -3.76
CA GLY A 117 -1.10 0.79 -5.01
C GLY A 117 -2.06 1.98 -5.08
N VAL A 118 -1.53 3.14 -5.49
CA VAL A 118 -2.31 4.39 -5.57
C VAL A 118 -2.77 4.64 -7.00
N PHE A 119 -1.86 4.52 -7.98
CA PHE A 119 -2.08 4.94 -9.35
C PHE A 119 -2.12 3.76 -10.34
N GLY A 120 -3.21 3.05 -10.41
CA GLY A 120 -3.37 2.12 -11.51
C GLY A 120 -3.07 0.67 -11.20
N VAL A 121 -3.64 0.17 -10.12
CA VAL A 121 -3.73 -1.25 -9.83
C VAL A 121 -4.72 -1.90 -10.79
N LYS A 122 -4.34 -3.03 -11.40
CA LYS A 122 -5.23 -3.78 -12.28
C LYS A 122 -6.52 -4.18 -11.56
N ARG A 123 -7.64 -3.93 -12.22
CA ARG A 123 -8.97 -4.36 -11.80
C ARG A 123 -9.44 -5.49 -12.71
N TYR A 124 -10.18 -6.42 -12.16
CA TYR A 124 -10.74 -7.57 -12.85
C TYR A 124 -12.26 -7.63 -12.66
N LEU A 125 -12.95 -8.25 -13.59
CA LEU A 125 -14.33 -8.70 -13.38
C LEU A 125 -14.34 -10.04 -12.67
N LYS A 126 -15.50 -10.45 -12.13
CA LYS A 126 -15.66 -11.76 -11.44
C LYS A 126 -15.25 -12.96 -12.29
N ASN A 127 -15.42 -12.87 -13.60
CA ASN A 127 -14.99 -13.92 -14.54
C ASN A 127 -13.47 -13.95 -14.77
N GLY A 128 -12.69 -13.08 -14.10
CA GLY A 128 -11.24 -12.99 -14.23
C GLY A 128 -10.75 -12.13 -15.39
N HIS A 129 -11.64 -11.52 -16.17
CA HIS A 129 -11.24 -10.63 -17.27
C HIS A 129 -10.68 -9.31 -16.72
N PRO A 130 -9.49 -8.87 -17.19
CA PRO A 130 -8.94 -7.56 -16.80
C PRO A 130 -9.84 -6.44 -17.34
N GLU A 131 -10.23 -5.52 -16.46
CA GLU A 131 -11.11 -4.40 -16.81
C GLU A 131 -10.70 -3.12 -16.09
N GLY A 132 -9.85 -2.33 -16.73
CA GLY A 132 -9.42 -1.04 -16.19
C GLY A 132 -8.49 -1.11 -15.00
N LYS A 133 -8.47 -0.02 -14.25
CA LYS A 133 -7.57 0.19 -13.11
C LYS A 133 -8.32 0.81 -11.94
N ALA A 134 -7.81 0.60 -10.73
CA ALA A 134 -8.33 1.20 -9.50
C ALA A 134 -7.19 1.48 -8.53
N SER A 135 -7.50 2.08 -7.38
CA SER A 135 -6.57 2.19 -6.25
C SER A 135 -6.70 0.99 -5.32
N GLY A 136 -5.61 0.62 -4.67
CA GLY A 136 -5.60 -0.40 -3.62
C GLY A 136 -6.49 0.02 -2.44
N ILE A 137 -7.10 -0.96 -1.80
CA ILE A 137 -8.14 -0.73 -0.78
C ILE A 137 -7.62 0.07 0.41
N PHE A 138 -6.48 -0.34 0.99
CA PHE A 138 -5.87 0.37 2.11
C PHE A 138 -5.44 1.78 1.71
N ALA A 139 -4.74 1.94 0.58
CA ALA A 139 -4.25 3.23 0.11
C ALA A 139 -5.40 4.21 -0.16
N SER A 140 -6.47 3.76 -0.81
CA SER A 140 -7.65 4.56 -1.10
C SER A 140 -8.33 5.07 0.18
N GLU A 141 -8.58 4.18 1.14
CA GLU A 141 -9.22 4.56 2.40
C GLU A 141 -8.32 5.46 3.25
N PHE A 142 -7.02 5.15 3.32
CA PHE A 142 -6.05 5.97 4.04
C PHE A 142 -5.97 7.39 3.46
N ALA A 143 -5.94 7.53 2.13
CA ALA A 143 -5.94 8.84 1.46
C ALA A 143 -7.24 9.62 1.72
N ARG A 144 -8.39 8.94 1.72
CA ARG A 144 -9.69 9.55 2.04
C ARG A 144 -9.73 10.11 3.46
N LEU A 145 -9.14 9.38 4.41
CA LEU A 145 -9.07 9.80 5.82
C LEU A 145 -8.04 10.93 6.06
N ASN A 146 -7.05 11.04 5.20
CA ASN A 146 -5.95 12.00 5.31
C ASN A 146 -5.81 12.85 4.03
N PRO A 147 -6.82 13.67 3.66
CA PRO A 147 -6.89 14.29 2.34
C PRO A 147 -5.79 15.33 2.07
N LEU A 148 -5.13 15.83 3.10
CA LEU A 148 -4.03 16.79 2.98
C LEU A 148 -2.65 16.15 3.08
N LEU A 149 -2.58 14.84 3.37
CA LEU A 149 -1.32 14.15 3.51
C LEU A 149 -0.72 13.84 2.13
N PRO A 150 0.52 14.26 1.82
CA PRO A 150 1.21 13.85 0.61
C PRO A 150 1.38 12.34 0.54
N ILE A 151 0.96 11.73 -0.56
CA ILE A 151 1.16 10.31 -0.85
C ILE A 151 1.83 10.13 -2.20
N GLU A 152 2.69 9.14 -2.31
CA GLU A 152 3.36 8.81 -3.57
C GLU A 152 3.69 7.32 -3.64
N GLU A 153 3.91 6.82 -4.84
CA GLU A 153 4.42 5.47 -5.07
C GLU A 153 5.94 5.47 -5.23
N ALA A 154 6.62 4.47 -4.67
CA ALA A 154 8.07 4.37 -4.73
C ALA A 154 8.62 4.36 -6.17
N GLY A 155 7.90 3.75 -7.12
CA GLY A 155 8.30 3.75 -8.53
C GLY A 155 8.34 5.13 -9.15
N ARG A 156 7.43 6.02 -8.76
CA ARG A 156 7.37 7.41 -9.25
C ARG A 156 8.45 8.29 -8.64
N LEU A 157 8.86 8.04 -7.42
CA LEU A 157 9.95 8.77 -6.76
C LEU A 157 11.32 8.59 -7.43
N ASN A 158 11.48 7.58 -8.29
CA ASN A 158 12.71 7.39 -9.08
C ASN A 158 12.75 8.25 -10.35
N ASP A 159 11.67 8.96 -10.67
CA ASP A 159 11.58 9.83 -11.83
C ASP A 159 11.72 11.29 -11.40
N ALA A 160 12.87 11.89 -11.69
CA ALA A 160 13.17 13.27 -11.33
C ALA A 160 12.33 14.32 -12.12
N ALA A 161 11.60 13.89 -13.15
CA ALA A 161 10.73 14.76 -13.94
C ALA A 161 9.29 14.85 -13.40
N LEU A 162 8.94 14.00 -12.47
CA LEU A 162 7.67 14.02 -11.76
C LEU A 162 7.79 14.81 -10.45
#